data_5158bf381fc5f1774b3113dddff67a90
#
_entry.id   5158bf381fc5f1774b3113dddff67a90
#
_cell.length_a   1.000
_cell.length_b   1.000
_cell.length_c   1.000
_cell.angle_alpha   90.00
_cell.angle_beta   90.00
_cell.angle_gamma   90.00
#
_symmetry.space_group_name_H-M   'P 1'
#
loop_
_entity.id
_entity.type
_entity.pdbx_description
1 polymer ?
#
loop_
_entity_poly.entity_id
_entity_poly.type
_entity_poly.pdbx_seq_one_letter_code
_entity_poly.pdbx_strand_id
1 'polypeptide(L)'
;MIRVLVADDQPLVRAGLSALLSAEPDLELVGVASDGLEALELAQTLRPDVACLDIRMPGLDGIEVTRRLSGPDVEHPVPVLVLTTFDIDDYVFGALEAGASGFLLKDADPDVIVHAVRQVAAGHGTIDQTLTRRILREFVDRRSLRPVAAHRADGLLTEREREILLLLAQGMSNDEIARELVVEVSTVKSHLARMLPKLGVRSRLQAVVWAYQNRVVALPDA
;
A
#
# COMPACT_ATOMS: atom_id res chain seq x y z
N MET A 1 20.21 -4.92 -3.38
CA MET A 1 20.11 -3.61 -2.69
C MET A 1 18.83 -2.99 -3.19
N ILE A 2 17.93 -2.61 -2.30
CA ILE A 2 16.63 -2.02 -2.65
C ILE A 2 16.84 -0.53 -2.92
N ARG A 3 16.45 -0.07 -4.09
CA ARG A 3 16.62 1.31 -4.54
C ARG A 3 15.41 2.15 -4.12
N VAL A 4 15.63 3.15 -3.27
CA VAL A 4 14.57 3.94 -2.64
C VAL A 4 14.60 5.38 -3.13
N LEU A 5 13.43 5.90 -3.54
CA LEU A 5 13.19 7.32 -3.77
C LEU A 5 12.41 7.88 -2.58
N VAL A 6 12.80 9.05 -2.08
CA VAL A 6 12.07 9.78 -1.03
C VAL A 6 11.56 11.10 -1.59
N ALA A 7 10.30 11.43 -1.35
CA ALA A 7 9.73 12.74 -1.69
C ALA A 7 8.90 13.28 -0.53
N ASP A 8 9.24 14.48 -0.06
CA ASP A 8 8.59 15.16 1.05
C ASP A 8 8.87 16.67 0.95
N ASP A 9 7.89 17.53 1.17
CA ASP A 9 8.09 18.98 1.08
C ASP A 9 8.84 19.56 2.29
N GLN A 10 8.81 18.85 3.44
CA GLN A 10 9.43 19.29 4.69
C GLN A 10 10.93 18.92 4.74
N PRO A 11 11.86 19.90 4.73
CA PRO A 11 13.29 19.59 4.65
C PRO A 11 13.81 18.72 5.81
N LEU A 12 13.26 18.89 7.01
CA LEU A 12 13.69 18.14 8.20
C LEU A 12 13.26 16.67 8.13
N VAL A 13 12.02 16.41 7.70
CA VAL A 13 11.49 15.04 7.51
C VAL A 13 12.29 14.35 6.42
N ARG A 14 12.48 15.03 5.30
CA ARG A 14 13.26 14.53 4.16
C ARG A 14 14.69 14.16 4.55
N ALA A 15 15.36 15.02 5.32
CA ALA A 15 16.71 14.74 5.84
C ALA A 15 16.71 13.55 6.82
N GLY A 16 15.72 13.46 7.71
CA GLY A 16 15.57 12.36 8.66
C GLY A 16 15.36 11.02 7.97
N LEU A 17 14.43 10.94 7.02
CA LEU A 17 14.18 9.74 6.21
C LEU A 17 15.41 9.34 5.40
N SER A 18 16.10 10.32 4.80
CA SER A 18 17.32 10.06 4.04
C SER A 18 18.42 9.46 4.90
N ALA A 19 18.63 10.01 6.09
CA ALA A 19 19.62 9.50 7.06
C ALA A 19 19.26 8.09 7.54
N LEU A 20 17.99 7.86 7.88
CA LEU A 20 17.47 6.57 8.32
C LEU A 20 17.68 5.48 7.26
N LEU A 21 17.24 5.72 6.04
CA LEU A 21 17.31 4.73 4.97
C LEU A 21 18.74 4.49 4.49
N SER A 22 19.59 5.52 4.47
CA SER A 22 21.00 5.39 4.10
C SER A 22 21.85 4.65 5.15
N ALA A 23 21.36 4.51 6.38
CA ALA A 23 22.05 3.75 7.43
C ALA A 23 21.88 2.22 7.26
N GLU A 24 20.91 1.79 6.44
CA GLU A 24 20.60 0.38 6.23
C GLU A 24 21.45 -0.21 5.08
N PRO A 25 22.20 -1.32 5.34
CA PRO A 25 23.15 -1.85 4.36
C PRO A 25 22.52 -2.46 3.09
N ASP A 26 21.25 -2.80 3.14
CA ASP A 26 20.46 -3.40 2.05
C ASP A 26 19.61 -2.38 1.27
N LEU A 27 19.58 -1.10 1.71
CA LEU A 27 18.86 -0.02 1.05
C LEU A 27 19.84 0.94 0.37
N GLU A 28 19.44 1.47 -0.78
CA GLU A 28 20.15 2.51 -1.52
C GLU A 28 19.22 3.68 -1.79
N LEU A 29 19.50 4.83 -1.17
CA LEU A 29 18.77 6.06 -1.45
C LEU A 29 19.22 6.61 -2.80
N VAL A 30 18.42 6.37 -3.85
CA VAL A 30 18.78 6.74 -5.23
C VAL A 30 18.32 8.15 -5.60
N GLY A 31 17.35 8.73 -4.90
CA GLY A 31 16.85 10.07 -5.16
C GLY A 31 16.10 10.66 -3.99
N VAL A 32 16.12 11.99 -3.94
CA VAL A 32 15.40 12.78 -2.93
C VAL A 32 14.73 13.95 -3.64
N ALA A 33 13.42 14.09 -3.48
CA ALA A 33 12.61 15.14 -4.11
C ALA A 33 11.95 16.03 -3.05
N SER A 34 11.74 17.28 -3.39
CA SER A 34 11.08 18.27 -2.55
C SER A 34 9.62 18.54 -2.93
N ASP A 35 9.20 18.03 -4.07
CA ASP A 35 7.85 18.14 -4.59
C ASP A 35 7.49 16.98 -5.52
N GLY A 36 6.21 16.92 -5.94
CA GLY A 36 5.71 15.81 -6.72
C GLY A 36 6.18 15.77 -8.17
N LEU A 37 6.52 16.90 -8.78
CA LEU A 37 7.05 16.95 -10.13
C LEU A 37 8.46 16.40 -10.18
N GLU A 38 9.31 16.85 -9.26
CA GLU A 38 10.68 16.34 -9.09
C GLU A 38 10.66 14.83 -8.77
N ALA A 39 9.71 14.39 -7.93
CA ALA A 39 9.55 12.97 -7.61
C ALA A 39 9.26 12.12 -8.86
N LEU A 40 8.39 12.58 -9.77
CA LEU A 40 8.08 11.88 -11.02
C LEU A 40 9.28 11.82 -11.95
N GLU A 41 9.98 12.92 -12.14
CA GLU A 41 11.17 13.00 -13.00
C GLU A 41 12.26 12.05 -12.51
N LEU A 42 12.53 12.06 -11.20
CA LEU A 42 13.50 11.15 -10.58
C LEU A 42 13.06 9.69 -10.68
N ALA A 43 11.77 9.38 -10.46
CA ALA A 43 11.28 8.01 -10.58
C ALA A 43 11.44 7.44 -12.00
N GLN A 44 11.16 8.26 -13.03
CA GLN A 44 11.34 7.86 -14.43
C GLN A 44 12.79 7.60 -14.78
N THR A 45 13.70 8.45 -14.29
CA THR A 45 15.12 8.40 -14.62
C THR A 45 15.85 7.32 -13.83
N LEU A 46 15.56 7.24 -12.52
CA LEU A 46 16.29 6.38 -11.60
C LEU A 46 15.68 4.99 -11.45
N ARG A 47 14.39 4.81 -11.80
CA ARG A 47 13.65 3.55 -11.68
C ARG A 47 13.85 2.88 -10.32
N PRO A 48 13.39 3.51 -9.24
CA PRO A 48 13.50 2.96 -7.90
C PRO A 48 12.64 1.69 -7.75
N ASP A 49 13.02 0.82 -6.82
CA ASP A 49 12.23 -0.36 -6.44
C ASP A 49 11.05 0.01 -5.53
N VAL A 50 11.14 1.15 -4.85
CA VAL A 50 10.09 1.71 -4.00
C VAL A 50 10.20 3.23 -3.91
N ALA A 51 9.07 3.93 -3.91
CA ALA A 51 9.00 5.37 -3.65
C ALA A 51 8.27 5.62 -2.32
N CYS A 52 8.94 6.33 -1.41
CA CYS A 52 8.36 6.84 -0.16
C CYS A 52 7.87 8.27 -0.41
N LEU A 53 6.57 8.51 -0.37
CA LEU A 53 5.97 9.77 -0.77
C LEU A 53 5.17 10.39 0.37
N ASP A 54 5.38 11.68 0.65
CA ASP A 54 4.37 12.48 1.36
C ASP A 54 3.15 12.72 0.47
N ILE A 55 1.99 12.88 1.10
CA ILE A 55 0.75 13.24 0.40
C ILE A 55 0.74 14.72 0.05
N ARG A 56 1.08 15.57 1.01
CA ARG A 56 0.98 17.03 0.84
C ARG A 56 2.28 17.62 0.34
N MET A 57 2.38 17.75 -0.96
CA MET A 57 3.50 18.40 -1.63
C MET A 57 3.00 19.53 -2.54
N PRO A 58 3.77 20.62 -2.72
CA PRO A 58 3.41 21.70 -3.62
C PRO A 58 3.39 21.23 -5.08
N GLY A 59 2.56 21.89 -5.88
CA GLY A 59 2.42 21.62 -7.32
C GLY A 59 1.64 20.35 -7.63
N LEU A 60 2.25 19.20 -7.45
CA LEU A 60 1.63 17.89 -7.64
C LEU A 60 1.61 17.14 -6.31
N ASP A 61 0.41 16.76 -5.84
CA ASP A 61 0.28 16.04 -4.59
C ASP A 61 0.73 14.56 -4.71
N GLY A 62 1.01 13.93 -3.57
CA GLY A 62 1.49 12.55 -3.54
C GLY A 62 0.47 11.53 -4.02
N ILE A 63 -0.84 11.83 -4.01
CA ILE A 63 -1.89 10.97 -4.56
C ILE A 63 -1.78 10.91 -6.08
N GLU A 64 -1.63 12.07 -6.71
CA GLU A 64 -1.47 12.12 -8.16
C GLU A 64 -0.11 11.53 -8.61
N VAL A 65 0.96 11.75 -7.84
CA VAL A 65 2.24 11.06 -8.07
C VAL A 65 2.06 9.54 -7.96
N THR A 66 1.38 9.07 -6.91
CA THR A 66 1.08 7.63 -6.73
C THR A 66 0.31 7.07 -7.92
N ARG A 67 -0.71 7.78 -8.42
CA ARG A 67 -1.50 7.35 -9.58
C ARG A 67 -0.64 7.21 -10.84
N ARG A 68 0.31 8.12 -11.06
CA ARG A 68 1.22 8.08 -12.21
C ARG A 68 2.33 7.03 -12.07
N LEU A 69 2.72 6.65 -10.85
CA LEU A 69 3.75 5.64 -10.59
C LEU A 69 3.17 4.22 -10.44
N SER A 70 2.00 4.07 -9.84
CA SER A 70 1.44 2.76 -9.43
C SER A 70 0.00 2.54 -9.90
N GLY A 71 -0.59 3.45 -10.65
CA GLY A 71 -1.98 3.35 -11.13
C GLY A 71 -2.20 2.11 -12.01
N PRO A 72 -3.46 1.70 -12.23
CA PRO A 72 -3.81 0.47 -12.94
C PRO A 72 -3.29 0.41 -14.37
N ASP A 73 -3.15 1.56 -15.03
CA ASP A 73 -2.73 1.66 -16.42
C ASP A 73 -1.20 1.82 -16.59
N VAL A 74 -0.43 1.82 -15.49
CA VAL A 74 1.03 1.98 -15.54
C VAL A 74 1.68 0.65 -15.92
N GLU A 75 2.42 0.64 -17.03
CA GLU A 75 3.07 -0.56 -17.58
C GLU A 75 4.20 -1.07 -16.67
N HIS A 76 5.00 -0.15 -16.13
CA HIS A 76 6.10 -0.47 -15.22
C HIS A 76 5.88 0.25 -13.87
N PRO A 77 5.00 -0.29 -13.00
CA PRO A 77 4.66 0.39 -11.76
C PRO A 77 5.81 0.38 -10.76
N VAL A 78 6.01 1.54 -10.14
CA VAL A 78 6.86 1.67 -8.96
C VAL A 78 6.00 1.53 -7.72
N PRO A 79 6.25 0.55 -6.84
CA PRO A 79 5.53 0.43 -5.57
C PRO A 79 5.67 1.70 -4.73
N VAL A 80 4.56 2.20 -4.20
CA VAL A 80 4.54 3.44 -3.41
C VAL A 80 4.19 3.14 -1.96
N LEU A 81 5.06 3.57 -1.05
CA LEU A 81 4.80 3.71 0.39
C LEU A 81 4.45 5.16 0.69
N VAL A 82 3.22 5.40 1.08
CA VAL A 82 2.78 6.73 1.48
C VAL A 82 3.14 6.99 2.94
N LEU A 83 3.77 8.12 3.22
CA LEU A 83 4.10 8.60 4.55
C LEU A 83 3.31 9.89 4.81
N THR A 84 2.52 9.93 5.88
CA THR A 84 1.66 11.09 6.15
C THR A 84 1.64 11.49 7.62
N THR A 85 1.22 12.73 7.88
CA THR A 85 0.83 13.20 9.20
C THR A 85 -0.66 12.92 9.48
N PHE A 86 -1.14 13.16 10.69
CA PHE A 86 -2.41 12.70 11.29
C PHE A 86 -3.75 12.97 10.58
N ASP A 87 -3.86 13.78 9.55
CA ASP A 87 -5.12 14.07 8.84
C ASP A 87 -5.47 12.98 7.83
N ILE A 88 -6.00 11.86 8.35
CA ILE A 88 -6.08 10.56 7.67
C ILE A 88 -7.24 10.47 6.67
N ASP A 89 -8.36 11.18 6.91
CA ASP A 89 -9.63 10.70 6.38
C ASP A 89 -9.86 10.90 4.86
N ASP A 90 -9.45 12.02 4.28
CA ASP A 90 -9.69 12.25 2.85
C ASP A 90 -8.55 11.76 1.93
N TYR A 91 -7.33 11.77 2.42
CA TYR A 91 -6.14 11.47 1.63
C TYR A 91 -5.81 10.00 1.52
N VAL A 92 -6.13 9.21 2.55
CA VAL A 92 -5.84 7.77 2.56
C VAL A 92 -6.58 7.04 1.45
N PHE A 93 -7.87 7.35 1.27
CA PHE A 93 -8.68 6.75 0.21
C PHE A 93 -8.18 7.13 -1.18
N GLY A 94 -7.84 8.40 -1.38
CA GLY A 94 -7.26 8.85 -2.62
C GLY A 94 -5.94 8.12 -2.96
N ALA A 95 -5.07 7.93 -1.98
CA ALA A 95 -3.82 7.20 -2.14
C ALA A 95 -4.03 5.71 -2.47
N LEU A 96 -5.00 5.06 -1.80
CA LEU A 96 -5.37 3.67 -2.06
C LEU A 96 -5.95 3.47 -3.46
N GLU A 97 -6.87 4.34 -3.87
CA GLU A 97 -7.45 4.32 -5.22
C GLU A 97 -6.42 4.65 -6.30
N ALA A 98 -5.43 5.47 -5.95
CA ALA A 98 -4.30 5.78 -6.82
C ALA A 98 -3.31 4.63 -6.99
N GLY A 99 -3.38 3.59 -6.15
CA GLY A 99 -2.53 2.41 -6.29
C GLY A 99 -1.42 2.27 -5.25
N ALA A 100 -1.47 3.01 -4.14
CA ALA A 100 -0.49 2.88 -3.06
C ALA A 100 -0.34 1.42 -2.60
N SER A 101 0.89 0.99 -2.41
CA SER A 101 1.24 -0.36 -1.95
C SER A 101 1.40 -0.45 -0.44
N GLY A 102 1.63 0.69 0.23
CA GLY A 102 1.75 0.78 1.67
C GLY A 102 1.39 2.18 2.17
N PHE A 103 1.14 2.25 3.49
CA PHE A 103 0.76 3.49 4.17
C PHE A 103 1.26 3.47 5.60
N LEU A 104 1.95 4.52 6.03
CA LEU A 104 2.42 4.73 7.40
C LEU A 104 2.26 6.18 7.83
N LEU A 105 2.23 6.37 9.15
CA LEU A 105 2.36 7.69 9.75
C LEU A 105 3.84 8.10 9.77
N LYS A 106 4.12 9.39 9.60
CA LYS A 106 5.50 9.95 9.65
C LYS A 106 6.14 9.86 11.04
N ASP A 107 5.34 9.69 12.08
CA ASP A 107 5.77 9.51 13.48
C ASP A 107 5.93 8.04 13.89
N ALA A 108 5.80 7.11 12.93
CA ALA A 108 6.08 5.70 13.16
C ALA A 108 7.55 5.49 13.56
N ASP A 109 7.80 4.46 14.38
CA ASP A 109 9.15 4.09 14.77
C ASP A 109 10.05 3.87 13.55
N PRO A 110 11.32 4.30 13.58
CA PRO A 110 12.26 4.15 12.47
C PRO A 110 12.34 2.71 11.93
N ASP A 111 12.37 1.71 12.80
CA ASP A 111 12.42 0.30 12.43
C ASP A 111 11.17 -0.13 11.68
N VAL A 112 10.00 0.43 12.00
CA VAL A 112 8.74 0.16 11.31
C VAL A 112 8.77 0.74 9.89
N ILE A 113 9.32 1.95 9.72
CA ILE A 113 9.47 2.58 8.41
C ILE A 113 10.40 1.75 7.52
N VAL A 114 11.57 1.37 8.03
CA VAL A 114 12.55 0.54 7.31
C VAL A 114 11.93 -0.82 6.92
N HIS A 115 11.24 -1.46 7.87
CA HIS A 115 10.55 -2.72 7.61
C HIS A 115 9.48 -2.56 6.50
N ALA A 116 8.70 -1.50 6.54
CA ALA A 116 7.67 -1.21 5.54
C ALA A 116 8.26 -1.00 4.13
N VAL A 117 9.38 -0.28 4.02
CA VAL A 117 10.10 -0.11 2.74
C VAL A 117 10.48 -1.48 2.17
N ARG A 118 11.06 -2.37 3.00
CA ARG A 118 11.41 -3.74 2.57
C ARG A 118 10.19 -4.55 2.13
N GLN A 119 9.08 -4.46 2.87
CA GLN A 119 7.84 -5.18 2.54
C GLN A 119 7.24 -4.67 1.23
N VAL A 120 7.15 -3.36 1.05
CA VAL A 120 6.61 -2.75 -0.16
C VAL A 120 7.46 -3.10 -1.38
N ALA A 121 8.79 -3.01 -1.28
CA ALA A 121 9.70 -3.41 -2.35
C ALA A 121 9.58 -4.91 -2.70
N ALA A 122 9.26 -5.77 -1.72
CA ALA A 122 9.00 -7.19 -1.94
C ALA A 122 7.59 -7.50 -2.47
N GLY A 123 6.75 -6.48 -2.73
CA GLY A 123 5.37 -6.64 -3.19
C GLY A 123 4.37 -7.06 -2.11
N HIS A 124 4.79 -7.01 -0.84
CA HIS A 124 3.96 -7.52 0.26
C HIS A 124 3.01 -6.46 0.85
N GLY A 125 2.94 -5.27 0.38
CA GLY A 125 2.08 -4.20 0.90
C GLY A 125 2.00 -4.13 2.44
N THR A 126 2.24 -2.98 3.03
CA THR A 126 2.24 -2.81 4.49
C THR A 126 1.23 -1.75 4.88
N ILE A 127 0.36 -2.08 5.83
CA ILE A 127 -0.45 -1.10 6.57
C ILE A 127 -0.38 -1.47 8.04
N ASP A 128 -0.24 -0.46 8.90
CA ASP A 128 -0.48 -0.63 10.32
C ASP A 128 -1.89 -1.19 10.56
N GLN A 129 -2.02 -2.18 11.47
CA GLN A 129 -3.31 -2.85 11.72
C GLN A 129 -4.38 -1.89 12.25
N THR A 130 -3.98 -0.91 13.05
CA THR A 130 -4.89 0.10 13.61
C THR A 130 -5.42 0.99 12.49
N LEU A 131 -4.53 1.39 11.58
CA LEU A 131 -4.85 2.18 10.40
C LEU A 131 -5.74 1.40 9.43
N THR A 132 -5.46 0.12 9.21
CA THR A 132 -6.27 -0.77 8.35
C THR A 132 -7.72 -0.79 8.81
N ARG A 133 -7.99 -1.03 10.10
CA ARG A 133 -9.36 -1.09 10.64
C ARG A 133 -10.10 0.25 10.53
N ARG A 134 -9.39 1.36 10.77
CA ARG A 134 -9.96 2.70 10.67
C ARG A 134 -10.29 3.08 9.23
N ILE A 135 -9.37 2.85 8.31
CA ILE A 135 -9.55 3.05 6.87
C ILE A 135 -10.75 2.26 6.37
N LEU A 136 -10.86 1.00 6.76
CA LEU A 136 -11.93 0.13 6.31
C LEU A 136 -13.30 0.58 6.78
N ARG A 137 -13.46 1.02 8.03
CA ARG A 137 -14.73 1.57 8.54
C ARG A 137 -15.18 2.77 7.71
N GLU A 138 -14.30 3.71 7.50
CA GLU A 138 -14.62 4.96 6.81
C GLU A 138 -14.85 4.78 5.30
N PHE A 139 -14.12 3.83 4.69
CA PHE A 139 -14.34 3.45 3.29
C PHE A 139 -15.76 2.96 3.03
N VAL A 140 -16.34 2.25 3.97
CA VAL A 140 -17.71 1.74 3.86
C VAL A 140 -18.74 2.83 4.12
N ASP A 141 -18.53 3.69 5.12
CA ASP A 141 -19.46 4.78 5.42
C ASP A 141 -19.61 5.74 4.22
N ARG A 142 -18.52 6.04 3.53
CA ARG A 142 -18.55 6.92 2.35
C ARG A 142 -19.14 6.28 1.09
N ARG A 143 -19.05 4.95 0.92
CA ARG A 143 -19.57 4.23 -0.25
C ARG A 143 -20.96 3.63 -0.11
N SER A 144 -21.60 3.73 1.03
CA SER A 144 -23.03 3.37 1.21
C SER A 144 -23.97 4.08 0.22
N LEU A 145 -23.45 5.03 -0.55
CA LEU A 145 -24.19 5.85 -1.52
C LEU A 145 -24.08 5.39 -2.98
N ARG A 146 -23.29 4.35 -3.32
CA ARG A 146 -23.24 3.82 -4.71
C ARG A 146 -23.43 2.31 -4.74
N PRO A 147 -24.53 1.80 -5.30
CA PRO A 147 -24.73 0.37 -5.49
C PRO A 147 -23.82 -0.14 -6.61
N VAL A 148 -22.77 -0.88 -6.26
CA VAL A 148 -21.98 -1.66 -7.21
C VAL A 148 -22.52 -3.08 -7.21
N ALA A 149 -22.81 -3.64 -8.39
CA ALA A 149 -23.39 -4.96 -8.55
C ALA A 149 -22.54 -6.05 -7.84
N ALA A 150 -23.16 -6.76 -6.92
CA ALA A 150 -22.53 -7.74 -6.01
C ALA A 150 -22.03 -9.04 -6.70
N HIS A 151 -21.94 -9.11 -8.03
CA HIS A 151 -21.82 -10.39 -8.78
C HIS A 151 -20.45 -10.62 -9.43
N ARG A 152 -19.40 -9.84 -9.16
CA ARG A 152 -18.08 -10.06 -9.81
C ARG A 152 -17.14 -11.02 -9.08
N ALA A 153 -17.44 -11.45 -7.86
CA ALA A 153 -16.54 -12.29 -7.06
C ALA A 153 -16.77 -13.80 -7.24
N ASP A 154 -17.97 -14.20 -7.69
CA ASP A 154 -18.29 -15.62 -7.84
C ASP A 154 -17.55 -16.23 -9.04
N GLY A 155 -16.72 -17.24 -8.75
CA GLY A 155 -15.94 -17.96 -9.75
C GLY A 155 -14.55 -17.38 -10.10
N LEU A 156 -14.20 -16.19 -9.60
CA LEU A 156 -12.90 -15.57 -9.86
C LEU A 156 -11.79 -16.18 -8.98
N LEU A 157 -12.11 -16.45 -7.73
CA LEU A 157 -11.19 -16.99 -6.73
C LEU A 157 -11.54 -18.44 -6.41
N THR A 158 -10.52 -19.25 -6.14
CA THR A 158 -10.71 -20.55 -5.49
C THR A 158 -11.20 -20.36 -4.06
N GLU A 159 -11.79 -21.37 -3.44
CA GLU A 159 -12.27 -21.32 -2.06
C GLU A 159 -11.15 -20.93 -1.10
N ARG A 160 -9.95 -21.49 -1.30
CA ARG A 160 -8.77 -21.17 -0.49
C ARG A 160 -8.26 -19.72 -0.67
N GLU A 161 -8.29 -19.21 -1.89
CA GLU A 161 -7.95 -17.80 -2.15
C GLU A 161 -8.99 -16.87 -1.51
N ARG A 162 -10.26 -17.24 -1.50
CA ARG A 162 -11.33 -16.50 -0.83
C ARG A 162 -11.14 -16.48 0.69
N GLU A 163 -10.84 -17.63 1.32
CA GLU A 163 -10.53 -17.70 2.76
C GLU A 163 -9.38 -16.76 3.12
N ILE A 164 -8.29 -16.82 2.36
CA ILE A 164 -7.13 -15.95 2.57
C ILE A 164 -7.53 -14.48 2.41
N LEU A 165 -8.34 -14.12 1.41
CA LEU A 165 -8.81 -12.75 1.21
C LEU A 165 -9.66 -12.25 2.40
N LEU A 166 -10.50 -13.11 2.97
CA LEU A 166 -11.30 -12.80 4.16
C LEU A 166 -10.42 -12.51 5.39
N LEU A 167 -9.39 -13.33 5.62
CA LEU A 167 -8.45 -13.15 6.72
C LEU A 167 -7.56 -11.91 6.52
N LEU A 168 -7.16 -11.63 5.27
CA LEU A 168 -6.49 -10.38 4.90
C LEU A 168 -7.33 -9.16 5.25
N ALA A 169 -8.61 -9.21 4.94
CA ALA A 169 -9.53 -8.11 5.21
C ALA A 169 -9.78 -7.89 6.70
N GLN A 170 -9.50 -8.90 7.54
CA GLN A 170 -9.48 -8.77 9.00
C GLN A 170 -8.17 -8.16 9.52
N GLY A 171 -7.19 -7.86 8.64
CA GLY A 171 -5.91 -7.27 8.98
C GLY A 171 -4.84 -8.29 9.39
N MET A 172 -5.07 -9.61 9.21
CA MET A 172 -4.11 -10.64 9.63
C MET A 172 -2.86 -10.65 8.76
N SER A 173 -1.69 -10.77 9.36
CA SER A 173 -0.40 -10.98 8.69
C SER A 173 -0.32 -12.37 8.02
N ASN A 174 0.66 -12.59 7.15
CA ASN A 174 0.85 -13.91 6.52
C ASN A 174 1.13 -15.01 7.55
N ASP A 175 1.83 -14.69 8.64
CA ASP A 175 2.12 -15.61 9.73
C ASP A 175 0.86 -15.99 10.55
N GLU A 176 -0.03 -15.01 10.76
CA GLU A 176 -1.32 -15.24 11.42
C GLU A 176 -2.25 -16.07 10.53
N ILE A 177 -2.34 -15.73 9.24
CA ILE A 177 -3.11 -16.50 8.26
C ILE A 177 -2.58 -17.93 8.16
N ALA A 178 -1.26 -18.10 8.11
CA ALA A 178 -0.63 -19.43 8.07
C ALA A 178 -0.99 -20.28 9.28
N ARG A 179 -0.98 -19.68 10.47
CA ARG A 179 -1.41 -20.35 11.73
C ARG A 179 -2.90 -20.68 11.72
N GLU A 180 -3.76 -19.75 11.33
CA GLU A 180 -5.21 -19.94 11.28
C GLU A 180 -5.62 -21.05 10.30
N LEU A 181 -4.98 -21.08 9.15
CA LEU A 181 -5.28 -22.04 8.08
C LEU A 181 -4.45 -23.34 8.17
N VAL A 182 -3.57 -23.46 9.18
CA VAL A 182 -2.68 -24.62 9.41
C VAL A 182 -1.84 -24.94 8.16
N VAL A 183 -1.16 -23.93 7.61
CA VAL A 183 -0.29 -24.06 6.44
C VAL A 183 1.04 -23.32 6.66
N GLU A 184 2.00 -23.54 5.77
CA GLU A 184 3.24 -22.79 5.75
C GLU A 184 3.03 -21.35 5.26
N VAL A 185 3.80 -20.39 5.77
CA VAL A 185 3.78 -19.00 5.33
C VAL A 185 4.06 -18.87 3.83
N SER A 186 4.94 -19.71 3.30
CA SER A 186 5.24 -19.81 1.86
C SER A 186 4.01 -20.17 1.03
N THR A 187 3.11 -21.00 1.57
CA THR A 187 1.84 -21.37 0.93
C THR A 187 0.90 -20.17 0.86
N VAL A 188 0.78 -19.39 1.95
CA VAL A 188 0.00 -18.14 1.95
C VAL A 188 0.53 -17.16 0.88
N LYS A 189 1.86 -16.94 0.85
CA LYS A 189 2.51 -16.10 -0.16
C LYS A 189 2.21 -16.56 -1.59
N SER A 190 2.23 -17.87 -1.83
CA SER A 190 1.93 -18.45 -3.15
C SER A 190 0.48 -18.24 -3.57
N HIS A 191 -0.47 -18.32 -2.65
CA HIS A 191 -1.88 -18.01 -2.91
C HIS A 191 -2.08 -16.52 -3.20
N LEU A 192 -1.44 -15.63 -2.43
CA LEU A 192 -1.47 -14.18 -2.68
C LEU A 192 -0.94 -13.84 -4.07
N ALA A 193 0.22 -14.37 -4.45
CA ALA A 193 0.82 -14.13 -5.76
C ALA A 193 -0.10 -14.55 -6.93
N ARG A 194 -0.93 -15.59 -6.75
CA ARG A 194 -1.91 -16.02 -7.76
C ARG A 194 -3.21 -15.23 -7.71
N MET A 195 -3.63 -14.80 -6.53
CA MET A 195 -4.89 -14.09 -6.30
C MET A 195 -4.83 -12.64 -6.79
N LEU A 196 -3.74 -11.92 -6.52
CA LEU A 196 -3.62 -10.50 -6.88
C LEU A 196 -3.88 -10.22 -8.37
N PRO A 197 -3.26 -10.94 -9.32
CA PRO A 197 -3.54 -10.76 -10.74
C PRO A 197 -4.99 -11.08 -11.13
N LYS A 198 -5.62 -12.07 -10.49
CA LYS A 198 -7.02 -12.42 -10.74
C LYS A 198 -7.97 -11.29 -10.34
N LEU A 199 -7.65 -10.58 -9.26
CA LEU A 199 -8.41 -9.42 -8.79
C LEU A 199 -8.12 -8.15 -9.59
N GLY A 200 -7.10 -8.17 -10.46
CA GLY A 200 -6.62 -6.98 -11.18
C GLY A 200 -5.93 -5.97 -10.26
N VAL A 201 -5.33 -6.44 -9.15
CA VAL A 201 -4.66 -5.62 -8.16
C VAL A 201 -3.19 -6.02 -8.01
N ARG A 202 -2.37 -5.11 -7.49
CA ARG A 202 -0.90 -5.27 -7.44
C ARG A 202 -0.34 -5.40 -6.02
N SER A 203 -1.15 -5.09 -5.00
CA SER A 203 -0.71 -5.19 -3.62
C SER A 203 -1.77 -5.84 -2.74
N ARG A 204 -1.31 -6.37 -1.60
CA ARG A 204 -2.17 -6.89 -0.52
C ARG A 204 -3.24 -5.86 -0.11
N LEU A 205 -2.84 -4.59 0.01
CA LEU A 205 -3.72 -3.50 0.40
C LEU A 205 -4.83 -3.30 -0.63
N GLN A 206 -4.48 -3.27 -1.91
CA GLN A 206 -5.47 -3.17 -2.98
C GLN A 206 -6.43 -4.37 -3.00
N ALA A 207 -5.96 -5.58 -2.64
CA ALA A 207 -6.84 -6.76 -2.52
C ALA A 207 -7.86 -6.60 -1.39
N VAL A 208 -7.44 -6.05 -0.25
CA VAL A 208 -8.35 -5.73 0.86
C VAL A 208 -9.38 -4.70 0.43
N VAL A 209 -8.96 -3.59 -0.17
CA VAL A 209 -9.87 -2.57 -0.72
C VAL A 209 -10.84 -3.18 -1.73
N TRP A 210 -10.33 -4.01 -2.64
CA TRP A 210 -11.15 -4.73 -3.62
C TRP A 210 -12.22 -5.61 -2.95
N ALA A 211 -11.88 -6.34 -1.89
CA ALA A 211 -12.81 -7.22 -1.17
C ALA A 211 -13.99 -6.44 -0.57
N TYR A 212 -13.74 -5.28 0.00
CA TYR A 212 -14.80 -4.40 0.51
C TYR A 212 -15.60 -3.74 -0.61
N GLN A 213 -14.94 -3.29 -1.68
CA GLN A 213 -15.62 -2.68 -2.85
C GLN A 213 -16.61 -3.65 -3.50
N ASN A 214 -16.24 -4.93 -3.56
CA ASN A 214 -17.05 -5.97 -4.20
C ASN A 214 -17.93 -6.74 -3.21
N ARG A 215 -18.05 -6.27 -1.94
CA ARG A 215 -18.86 -6.87 -0.88
C ARG A 215 -18.55 -8.35 -0.61
N VAL A 216 -17.32 -8.76 -0.84
CA VAL A 216 -16.84 -10.10 -0.45
C VAL A 216 -16.74 -10.22 1.07
N VAL A 217 -16.49 -9.09 1.72
CA VAL A 217 -16.44 -8.94 3.17
C VAL A 217 -17.53 -7.96 3.61
N ALA A 218 -18.34 -8.37 4.57
CA ALA A 218 -19.22 -7.46 5.29
C ALA A 218 -18.43 -6.80 6.42
N LEU A 219 -18.75 -5.55 6.74
CA LEU A 219 -18.19 -4.93 7.93
C LEU A 219 -18.72 -5.62 9.19
N PRO A 220 -17.91 -5.71 10.25
CA PRO A 220 -18.44 -6.01 11.57
C PRO A 220 -19.43 -4.90 11.95
N ASP A 221 -20.63 -5.30 12.36
CA ASP A 221 -21.61 -4.41 12.94
C ASP A 221 -20.97 -3.59 14.07
N ALA A 222 -21.23 -2.27 14.08
CA ALA A 222 -20.69 -1.32 15.03
C ALA A 222 -21.24 -1.53 16.45
#